data_f00f66f0c6812590dcc263e6b38d3ac7
#
_entry.id   f00f66f0c6812590dcc263e6b38d3ac7
#
_cell.length_a   1.000
_cell.length_b   1.000
_cell.length_c   1.000
_cell.angle_alpha   90.00
_cell.angle_beta   90.00
_cell.angle_gamma   90.00
#
_symmetry.space_group_name_H-M   'P 1'
#
loop_
_entity.id
_entity.type
_entity.pdbx_description
1 polymer ?
#
loop_
_entity_poly.entity_id
_entity_poly.type
_entity_poly.pdbx_seq_one_letter_code
_entity_poly.pdbx_strand_id
1 'polypeptide(L)'
;MTATLDPQLKNGSTSTPVQPLAARPVPVRPPAGQPALLIEDVSKRFTVGRKKKPVTAISHVSMRLERGDVHGILGSNGSGKSTLIRLICGLLTLDEGRVEVFGHDIVREEMAVKRLINRVSVDAAFFKKLSPMENLLFAARLYGLDGTTAKREAIAILARLGISEKRIDRPIEQMSRGMQQKVAIARALLTSPTLLLLDEPTTGLDPRSKLDVQSFIEELRETHDATIVLTTHDLAEAERLCGRITILNDGKVVAEDSPEGLKTLIRDRVDGPATLEDVFMTYTGRSLDDDIEEDDAEDD
;
A
#
# COMPACT_ATOMS: atom_id res chain seq x y z
N MET A 1 65.36 -6.66 19.25
CA MET A 1 64.37 -5.62 19.67
C MET A 1 63.04 -6.02 19.06
N THR A 2 62.25 -6.67 19.87
CA THR A 2 60.92 -7.27 19.54
C THR A 2 59.84 -6.20 19.70
N ALA A 3 59.09 -5.90 18.63
CA ALA A 3 57.93 -5.04 18.68
C ALA A 3 56.68 -5.90 18.85
N THR A 4 56.02 -5.71 19.97
CA THR A 4 54.80 -6.36 20.39
C THR A 4 53.58 -5.80 19.64
N LEU A 5 52.82 -6.65 18.98
CA LEU A 5 51.51 -6.36 18.39
C LEU A 5 50.45 -6.34 19.47
N ASP A 6 49.69 -5.26 19.55
CA ASP A 6 48.56 -5.07 20.45
C ASP A 6 47.28 -5.60 19.77
N PRO A 7 46.53 -6.55 20.34
CA PRO A 7 45.30 -7.08 19.78
C PRO A 7 44.07 -6.53 20.53
N GLN A 8 43.58 -5.35 20.19
CA GLN A 8 42.25 -4.89 20.66
C GLN A 8 41.56 -4.01 19.61
N LEU A 9 41.05 -4.60 18.54
CA LEU A 9 39.97 -4.03 17.75
C LEU A 9 38.72 -4.88 17.97
N LYS A 10 38.00 -4.60 19.06
CA LYS A 10 36.64 -5.10 19.27
C LYS A 10 35.69 -4.27 18.41
N ASN A 11 35.16 -4.90 17.35
CA ASN A 11 33.99 -4.43 16.62
C ASN A 11 32.78 -4.45 17.53
N GLY A 12 32.47 -3.34 18.16
CA GLY A 12 31.21 -3.10 18.86
C GLY A 12 30.21 -2.52 17.89
N SER A 13 29.43 -3.34 17.20
CA SER A 13 28.19 -2.89 16.59
C SER A 13 27.17 -2.66 17.69
N THR A 14 27.13 -1.43 18.21
CA THR A 14 26.03 -0.98 19.07
C THR A 14 24.81 -0.77 18.21
N SER A 15 23.94 -1.77 18.15
CA SER A 15 22.55 -1.60 17.71
C SER A 15 21.87 -0.64 18.70
N THR A 16 21.66 0.60 18.28
CA THR A 16 20.87 1.56 19.03
C THR A 16 19.44 0.99 19.16
N PRO A 17 18.89 0.83 20.38
CA PRO A 17 17.52 0.34 20.53
C PRO A 17 16.57 1.32 19.84
N VAL A 18 15.76 0.80 18.93
CA VAL A 18 14.71 1.54 18.25
C VAL A 18 13.71 2.00 19.29
N GLN A 19 13.66 3.30 19.60
CA GLN A 19 12.66 3.84 20.50
C GLN A 19 11.28 3.66 19.88
N PRO A 20 10.25 3.24 20.67
CA PRO A 20 8.88 3.20 20.18
C PRO A 20 8.46 4.60 19.71
N LEU A 21 7.72 4.66 18.60
CA LEU A 21 7.12 5.89 18.09
C LEU A 21 6.39 6.61 19.24
N ALA A 22 6.74 7.88 19.49
CA ALA A 22 6.14 8.70 20.55
C ALA A 22 4.62 8.76 20.40
N ALA A 23 3.90 8.99 21.52
CA ALA A 23 2.44 9.04 21.57
C ALA A 23 1.86 9.82 20.38
N ARG A 24 1.22 9.10 19.47
CA ARG A 24 0.58 9.62 18.26
C ARG A 24 -0.57 10.55 18.64
N PRO A 25 -0.96 11.54 17.80
CA PRO A 25 -2.26 12.17 17.95
C PRO A 25 -3.28 11.03 18.07
N VAL A 26 -4.09 11.08 19.16
CA VAL A 26 -4.99 9.98 19.53
C VAL A 26 -5.78 9.58 18.27
N PRO A 27 -5.55 8.37 17.71
CA PRO A 27 -6.33 7.93 16.57
C PRO A 27 -7.79 7.99 16.98
N VAL A 28 -8.64 8.51 16.13
CA VAL A 28 -10.08 8.37 16.30
C VAL A 28 -10.32 6.85 16.38
N ARG A 29 -10.55 6.33 17.60
CA ARG A 29 -10.81 4.90 17.76
C ARG A 29 -12.19 4.63 17.19
N PRO A 30 -12.26 3.92 16.05
CA PRO A 30 -13.55 3.58 15.50
C PRO A 30 -14.30 2.64 16.43
N PRO A 31 -15.66 2.60 16.39
CA PRO A 31 -16.48 1.77 17.26
C PRO A 31 -16.06 0.29 17.19
N ALA A 32 -16.04 -0.39 18.33
CA ALA A 32 -15.73 -1.82 18.38
C ALA A 32 -16.79 -2.63 17.61
N GLY A 33 -16.37 -3.73 16.96
CA GLY A 33 -17.30 -4.66 16.28
C GLY A 33 -17.62 -4.31 14.81
N GLN A 34 -17.14 -3.18 14.29
CA GLN A 34 -17.27 -2.84 12.88
C GLN A 34 -16.04 -3.32 12.08
N PRO A 35 -16.22 -3.82 10.84
CA PRO A 35 -15.10 -4.13 9.94
C PRO A 35 -14.32 -2.85 9.65
N ALA A 36 -13.05 -3.01 9.28
CA ALA A 36 -12.23 -1.86 8.86
C ALA A 36 -12.70 -1.30 7.52
N LEU A 37 -13.12 -2.19 6.62
CA LEU A 37 -13.67 -1.83 5.31
C LEU A 37 -14.80 -2.79 4.97
N LEU A 38 -15.91 -2.23 4.52
CA LEU A 38 -17.05 -2.97 3.96
C LEU A 38 -17.39 -2.37 2.60
N ILE A 39 -17.36 -3.19 1.57
CA ILE A 39 -17.77 -2.86 0.20
C ILE A 39 -18.94 -3.77 -0.14
N GLU A 40 -20.06 -3.19 -0.55
CA GLU A 40 -21.29 -3.94 -0.87
C GLU A 40 -21.78 -3.53 -2.25
N ASP A 41 -21.74 -4.49 -3.17
CA ASP A 41 -22.30 -4.42 -4.53
C ASP A 41 -21.89 -3.16 -5.32
N VAL A 42 -20.60 -2.78 -5.21
CA VAL A 42 -20.10 -1.54 -5.78
C VAL A 42 -19.86 -1.68 -7.27
N SER A 43 -20.37 -0.72 -8.04
CA SER A 43 -20.14 -0.60 -9.47
C SER A 43 -19.64 0.79 -9.85
N LYS A 44 -18.78 0.85 -10.88
CA LYS A 44 -18.25 2.09 -11.47
C LYS A 44 -18.08 1.98 -12.96
N ARG A 45 -18.68 2.92 -13.68
CA ARG A 45 -18.59 3.06 -15.15
C ARG A 45 -17.96 4.39 -15.52
N PHE A 46 -17.17 4.38 -16.55
CA PHE A 46 -16.61 5.59 -17.16
C PHE A 46 -17.10 5.74 -18.58
N THR A 47 -17.05 6.96 -19.07
CA THR A 47 -17.30 7.26 -20.49
C THR A 47 -15.99 7.69 -21.11
N VAL A 48 -15.46 6.89 -22.05
CA VAL A 48 -14.11 7.06 -22.62
C VAL A 48 -14.18 7.44 -24.10
N GLY A 49 -13.27 8.32 -24.51
CA GLY A 49 -13.04 8.70 -25.88
C GLY A 49 -14.10 9.64 -26.49
N ARG A 50 -13.81 10.16 -27.70
CA ARG A 50 -14.72 11.07 -28.43
C ARG A 50 -16.10 10.48 -28.69
N LYS A 51 -16.20 9.16 -28.85
CA LYS A 51 -17.47 8.44 -29.11
C LYS A 51 -18.25 8.10 -27.83
N LYS A 52 -17.80 8.56 -26.67
CA LYS A 52 -18.44 8.35 -25.36
C LYS A 52 -18.81 6.88 -25.10
N LYS A 53 -17.89 5.95 -25.36
CA LYS A 53 -18.15 4.52 -25.07
C LYS A 53 -18.16 4.29 -23.57
N PRO A 54 -19.20 3.62 -23.02
CA PRO A 54 -19.20 3.22 -21.62
C PRO A 54 -18.18 2.10 -21.39
N VAL A 55 -17.35 2.24 -20.37
CA VAL A 55 -16.41 1.22 -19.90
C VAL A 55 -16.71 0.96 -18.44
N THR A 56 -17.00 -0.30 -18.09
CA THR A 56 -17.24 -0.72 -16.71
C THR A 56 -15.88 -1.04 -16.08
N ALA A 57 -15.45 -0.21 -15.15
CA ALA A 57 -14.17 -0.41 -14.45
C ALA A 57 -14.32 -1.26 -13.18
N ILE A 58 -15.48 -1.22 -12.53
CA ILE A 58 -15.85 -2.04 -11.36
C ILE A 58 -17.30 -2.51 -11.56
N SER A 59 -17.56 -3.77 -11.32
CA SER A 59 -18.86 -4.41 -11.54
C SER A 59 -19.22 -5.31 -10.36
N HIS A 60 -20.20 -4.87 -9.55
CA HIS A 60 -20.77 -5.64 -8.44
C HIS A 60 -19.72 -6.22 -7.47
N VAL A 61 -18.72 -5.41 -7.11
CA VAL A 61 -17.67 -5.82 -6.17
C VAL A 61 -18.19 -5.74 -4.74
N SER A 62 -18.03 -6.85 -4.01
CA SER A 62 -18.25 -6.92 -2.57
C SER A 62 -17.00 -7.47 -1.89
N MET A 63 -16.56 -6.83 -0.80
CA MET A 63 -15.34 -7.19 -0.07
C MET A 63 -15.47 -6.76 1.39
N ARG A 64 -14.90 -7.52 2.30
CA ARG A 64 -14.86 -7.22 3.71
C ARG A 64 -13.46 -7.39 4.27
N LEU A 65 -12.98 -6.39 5.01
CA LEU A 65 -11.68 -6.40 5.67
C LEU A 65 -11.88 -6.21 7.17
N GLU A 66 -11.28 -7.08 7.96
CA GLU A 66 -11.27 -6.96 9.41
C GLU A 66 -10.11 -6.03 9.87
N ARG A 67 -10.13 -5.65 11.14
CA ARG A 67 -9.10 -4.77 11.72
C ARG A 67 -7.80 -5.52 11.92
N GLY A 68 -6.69 -4.85 11.70
CA GLY A 68 -5.36 -5.41 11.85
C GLY A 68 -4.93 -6.32 10.71
N ASP A 69 -5.79 -6.55 9.71
CA ASP A 69 -5.47 -7.38 8.55
C ASP A 69 -4.70 -6.61 7.48
N VAL A 70 -3.88 -7.35 6.74
CA VAL A 70 -3.33 -6.91 5.45
C VAL A 70 -4.05 -7.66 4.35
N HIS A 71 -4.81 -6.92 3.54
CA HIS A 71 -5.62 -7.46 2.45
C HIS A 71 -5.06 -7.03 1.10
N GLY A 72 -4.73 -8.02 0.27
CA GLY A 72 -4.23 -7.80 -1.09
C GLY A 72 -5.35 -7.77 -2.12
N ILE A 73 -5.31 -6.81 -3.03
CA ILE A 73 -6.12 -6.81 -4.26
C ILE A 73 -5.16 -7.12 -5.40
N LEU A 74 -5.20 -8.36 -5.87
CA LEU A 74 -4.36 -8.89 -6.94
C LEU A 74 -5.09 -8.79 -8.26
N GLY A 75 -4.41 -8.42 -9.32
CA GLY A 75 -4.99 -8.36 -10.67
C GLY A 75 -4.00 -7.78 -11.67
N SER A 76 -4.26 -8.02 -12.96
CA SER A 76 -3.50 -7.46 -14.08
C SER A 76 -3.69 -5.94 -14.21
N ASN A 77 -2.89 -5.31 -15.09
CA ASN A 77 -3.10 -3.92 -15.45
C ASN A 77 -4.50 -3.73 -16.06
N GLY A 78 -5.17 -2.66 -15.72
CA GLY A 78 -6.54 -2.43 -16.20
C GLY A 78 -7.64 -3.24 -15.48
N SER A 79 -7.35 -4.18 -14.58
CA SER A 79 -8.36 -4.99 -13.88
C SER A 79 -9.29 -4.20 -12.94
N GLY A 80 -8.97 -2.91 -12.65
CA GLY A 80 -9.80 -2.05 -11.80
C GLY A 80 -9.23 -1.76 -10.42
N LYS A 81 -8.05 -2.28 -10.04
CA LYS A 81 -7.42 -2.11 -8.70
C LYS A 81 -7.36 -0.66 -8.25
N SER A 82 -6.71 0.20 -9.04
CA SER A 82 -6.57 1.63 -8.70
C SER A 82 -7.91 2.37 -8.72
N THR A 83 -8.88 1.93 -9.53
CA THR A 83 -10.25 2.46 -9.49
C THR A 83 -10.91 2.13 -8.16
N LEU A 84 -10.80 0.88 -7.70
CA LEU A 84 -11.37 0.45 -6.43
C LEU A 84 -10.73 1.22 -5.25
N ILE A 85 -9.40 1.37 -5.24
CA ILE A 85 -8.71 2.22 -4.23
C ILE A 85 -9.23 3.66 -4.24
N ARG A 86 -9.43 4.26 -5.43
CA ARG A 86 -9.94 5.64 -5.53
C ARG A 86 -11.39 5.76 -5.03
N LEU A 87 -12.21 4.73 -5.25
CA LEU A 87 -13.57 4.65 -4.71
C LEU A 87 -13.54 4.59 -3.17
N ILE A 88 -12.72 3.71 -2.58
CA ILE A 88 -12.55 3.60 -1.12
C ILE A 88 -12.07 4.93 -0.51
N CYS A 89 -11.22 5.68 -1.20
CA CYS A 89 -10.74 6.99 -0.77
C CYS A 89 -11.77 8.12 -0.91
N GLY A 90 -12.92 7.89 -1.53
CA GLY A 90 -13.88 8.94 -1.88
C GLY A 90 -13.34 9.91 -2.96
N LEU A 91 -12.32 9.50 -3.73
CA LEU A 91 -11.78 10.27 -4.85
C LEU A 91 -12.58 10.08 -6.15
N LEU A 92 -13.40 9.05 -6.19
CA LEU A 92 -14.38 8.77 -7.25
C LEU A 92 -15.74 8.51 -6.59
N THR A 93 -16.79 8.98 -7.26
CA THR A 93 -18.16 8.71 -6.85
C THR A 93 -18.58 7.32 -7.30
N LEU A 94 -19.25 6.57 -6.43
CA LEU A 94 -19.89 5.29 -6.75
C LEU A 94 -21.04 5.53 -7.72
N ASP A 95 -21.29 4.60 -8.65
CA ASP A 95 -22.52 4.62 -9.47
C ASP A 95 -23.59 3.75 -8.80
N GLU A 96 -23.20 2.63 -8.15
CA GLU A 96 -24.07 1.72 -7.42
C GLU A 96 -23.33 1.16 -6.20
N GLY A 97 -24.08 0.70 -5.21
CA GLY A 97 -23.54 0.05 -4.02
C GLY A 97 -23.18 0.99 -2.88
N ARG A 98 -22.43 0.48 -1.92
CA ARG A 98 -22.03 1.18 -0.70
C ARG A 98 -20.62 0.82 -0.27
N VAL A 99 -19.89 1.80 0.26
CA VAL A 99 -18.59 1.60 0.93
C VAL A 99 -18.62 2.24 2.30
N GLU A 100 -18.21 1.48 3.30
CA GLU A 100 -18.04 1.96 4.67
C GLU A 100 -16.62 1.70 5.16
N VAL A 101 -16.05 2.67 5.86
CA VAL A 101 -14.75 2.57 6.54
C VAL A 101 -14.99 2.70 8.03
N PHE A 102 -14.73 1.63 8.79
CA PHE A 102 -15.04 1.55 10.22
C PHE A 102 -16.49 1.94 10.58
N GLY A 103 -17.45 1.60 9.71
CA GLY A 103 -18.87 1.91 9.87
C GLY A 103 -19.27 3.32 9.41
N HIS A 104 -18.34 4.13 8.86
CA HIS A 104 -18.64 5.43 8.28
C HIS A 104 -18.84 5.30 6.76
N ASP A 105 -19.99 5.72 6.26
CA ASP A 105 -20.28 5.76 4.82
C ASP A 105 -19.42 6.82 4.12
N ILE A 106 -18.71 6.43 3.05
CA ILE A 106 -17.75 7.32 2.37
C ILE A 106 -18.40 8.52 1.68
N VAL A 107 -19.69 8.44 1.37
CA VAL A 107 -20.44 9.52 0.69
C VAL A 107 -21.07 10.45 1.73
N ARG A 108 -21.69 9.88 2.76
CA ARG A 108 -22.45 10.65 3.76
C ARG A 108 -21.55 11.23 4.85
N GLU A 109 -20.46 10.54 5.18
CA GLU A 109 -19.55 10.88 6.28
C GLU A 109 -18.10 11.08 5.79
N GLU A 110 -17.94 11.67 4.61
CA GLU A 110 -16.65 11.84 3.91
C GLU A 110 -15.52 12.34 4.82
N MET A 111 -15.80 13.36 5.65
CA MET A 111 -14.79 13.94 6.54
C MET A 111 -14.40 13.01 7.69
N ALA A 112 -15.30 12.16 8.17
CA ALA A 112 -14.97 11.15 9.16
C ALA A 112 -14.04 10.10 8.55
N VAL A 113 -14.38 9.60 7.37
CA VAL A 113 -13.54 8.65 6.62
C VAL A 113 -12.15 9.21 6.31
N LYS A 114 -12.05 10.44 5.81
CA LYS A 114 -10.76 11.09 5.47
C LYS A 114 -9.80 11.22 6.66
N ARG A 115 -10.32 11.24 7.88
CA ARG A 115 -9.49 11.25 9.10
C ARG A 115 -8.97 9.87 9.49
N LEU A 116 -9.59 8.80 9.00
CA LEU A 116 -9.26 7.42 9.33
C LEU A 116 -8.31 6.79 8.31
N ILE A 117 -8.32 7.29 7.07
CA ILE A 117 -7.57 6.71 5.95
C ILE A 117 -6.41 7.59 5.51
N ASN A 118 -5.40 6.96 4.94
CA ASN A 118 -4.47 7.63 4.03
C ASN A 118 -4.07 6.70 2.89
N ARG A 119 -3.59 7.29 1.79
CA ARG A 119 -3.24 6.56 0.57
C ARG A 119 -1.83 6.90 0.10
N VAL A 120 -1.13 5.86 -0.36
CA VAL A 120 0.10 5.98 -1.15
C VAL A 120 -0.23 5.56 -2.59
N SER A 121 0.01 6.44 -3.55
CA SER A 121 -0.19 6.16 -4.97
C SER A 121 1.08 5.58 -5.60
N VAL A 122 0.94 4.91 -6.73
CA VAL A 122 2.06 4.46 -7.59
C VAL A 122 2.99 5.63 -7.91
N ASP A 123 2.41 6.79 -8.29
CA ASP A 123 3.14 8.01 -8.55
C ASP A 123 2.88 9.02 -7.43
N ALA A 124 3.82 9.12 -6.52
CA ALA A 124 3.73 10.08 -5.43
C ALA A 124 4.04 11.50 -5.93
N ALA A 125 3.04 12.39 -5.83
CA ALA A 125 3.23 13.81 -6.14
C ALA A 125 4.04 14.49 -5.01
N PHE A 126 5.15 15.11 -5.37
CA PHE A 126 6.03 15.88 -4.50
C PHE A 126 6.38 17.23 -5.08
N PHE A 127 6.70 18.17 -4.20
CA PHE A 127 7.47 19.35 -4.59
C PHE A 127 8.91 18.93 -4.80
N LYS A 128 9.26 18.60 -6.04
CA LYS A 128 10.51 17.91 -6.40
C LYS A 128 11.78 18.68 -5.98
N LYS A 129 11.73 20.02 -5.95
CA LYS A 129 12.84 20.88 -5.49
C LYS A 129 12.98 20.98 -3.98
N LEU A 130 11.95 20.59 -3.24
CA LEU A 130 12.00 20.52 -1.78
C LEU A 130 12.56 19.17 -1.33
N SER A 131 13.16 19.17 -0.15
CA SER A 131 13.66 17.97 0.51
C SER A 131 12.51 17.08 1.02
N PRO A 132 12.75 15.80 1.35
CA PRO A 132 11.82 14.96 2.08
C PRO A 132 11.25 15.64 3.32
N MET A 133 12.11 16.21 4.16
CA MET A 133 11.67 16.87 5.39
C MET A 133 10.72 18.02 5.11
N GLU A 134 11.03 18.88 4.15
CA GLU A 134 10.16 20.01 3.79
C GLU A 134 8.81 19.53 3.24
N ASN A 135 8.80 18.49 2.37
CA ASN A 135 7.56 17.89 1.86
C ASN A 135 6.71 17.29 2.97
N LEU A 136 7.33 16.57 3.93
CA LEU A 136 6.64 15.96 5.06
C LEU A 136 6.09 17.02 6.01
N LEU A 137 6.85 18.06 6.34
CA LEU A 137 6.39 19.16 7.19
C LEU A 137 5.30 19.99 6.51
N PHE A 138 5.36 20.16 5.20
CA PHE A 138 4.28 20.80 4.45
C PHE A 138 2.98 20.00 4.56
N ALA A 139 3.05 18.68 4.33
CA ALA A 139 1.90 17.79 4.51
C ALA A 139 1.36 17.83 5.95
N ALA A 140 2.25 17.75 6.95
CA ALA A 140 1.89 17.82 8.36
C ALA A 140 1.08 19.08 8.70
N ARG A 141 1.47 20.25 8.15
CA ARG A 141 0.74 21.51 8.32
C ARG A 141 -0.66 21.46 7.71
N LEU A 142 -0.82 20.85 6.52
CA LEU A 142 -2.13 20.69 5.89
C LEU A 142 -3.09 19.83 6.74
N TYR A 143 -2.53 18.86 7.46
CA TYR A 143 -3.30 18.00 8.38
C TYR A 143 -3.42 18.60 9.80
N GLY A 144 -2.92 19.82 10.04
CA GLY A 144 -3.00 20.48 11.34
C GLY A 144 -2.10 19.86 12.42
N LEU A 145 -1.05 19.12 12.04
CA LEU A 145 -0.12 18.50 12.98
C LEU A 145 0.87 19.54 13.52
N ASP A 146 1.27 19.40 14.78
CA ASP A 146 2.33 20.21 15.37
C ASP A 146 3.66 19.96 14.65
N GLY A 147 4.35 21.04 14.25
CA GLY A 147 5.56 20.96 13.44
C GLY A 147 6.73 20.26 14.14
N THR A 148 6.87 20.41 15.46
CA THR A 148 7.93 19.78 16.26
C THR A 148 7.69 18.27 16.34
N THR A 149 6.47 17.88 16.65
CA THR A 149 6.04 16.49 16.70
C THR A 149 6.17 15.84 15.31
N ALA A 150 5.66 16.49 14.26
CA ALA A 150 5.74 15.99 12.88
C ALA A 150 7.19 15.80 12.44
N LYS A 151 8.12 16.71 12.77
CA LYS A 151 9.54 16.57 12.43
C LYS A 151 10.16 15.34 13.09
N ARG A 152 9.90 15.14 14.38
CA ARG A 152 10.40 13.97 15.12
C ARG A 152 9.87 12.65 14.53
N GLU A 153 8.55 12.57 14.27
CA GLU A 153 7.91 11.42 13.67
C GLU A 153 8.45 11.16 12.24
N ALA A 154 8.60 12.21 11.44
CA ALA A 154 9.16 12.10 10.10
C ALA A 154 10.56 11.48 10.10
N ILE A 155 11.46 11.94 11.00
CA ILE A 155 12.81 11.39 11.15
C ILE A 155 12.73 9.90 11.52
N ALA A 156 11.90 9.54 12.50
CA ALA A 156 11.76 8.16 12.96
C ALA A 156 11.24 7.24 11.84
N ILE A 157 10.21 7.64 11.11
CA ILE A 157 9.64 6.85 10.00
C ILE A 157 10.65 6.71 8.86
N LEU A 158 11.31 7.81 8.45
CA LEU A 158 12.30 7.80 7.37
C LEU A 158 13.50 6.90 7.70
N ALA A 159 13.96 6.92 8.95
CA ALA A 159 15.04 6.05 9.42
C ALA A 159 14.65 4.56 9.35
N ARG A 160 13.43 4.19 9.75
CA ARG A 160 12.89 2.83 9.64
C ARG A 160 12.77 2.37 8.19
N LEU A 161 12.45 3.28 7.28
CA LEU A 161 12.43 3.03 5.82
C LEU A 161 13.83 3.01 5.19
N GLY A 162 14.91 3.12 5.99
CA GLY A 162 16.29 3.06 5.52
C GLY A 162 16.76 4.34 4.82
N ILE A 163 16.10 5.48 5.04
CA ILE A 163 16.54 6.79 4.54
C ILE A 163 17.46 7.43 5.58
N SER A 164 18.73 7.60 5.24
CA SER A 164 19.72 8.22 6.14
C SER A 164 19.47 9.72 6.34
N GLU A 165 19.82 10.25 7.52
CA GLU A 165 19.71 11.68 7.84
C GLU A 165 20.37 12.60 6.81
N LYS A 166 21.52 12.19 6.25
CA LYS A 166 22.21 12.95 5.20
C LYS A 166 21.40 13.18 3.92
N ARG A 167 20.33 12.40 3.73
CA ARG A 167 19.46 12.48 2.54
C ARG A 167 18.14 13.19 2.81
N ILE A 168 17.77 13.36 4.09
CA ILE A 168 16.50 13.97 4.49
C ILE A 168 16.38 15.43 4.04
N ASP A 169 17.52 16.15 3.94
CA ASP A 169 17.56 17.57 3.56
C ASP A 169 17.95 17.82 2.10
N ARG A 170 18.12 16.76 1.27
CA ARG A 170 18.43 16.92 -0.15
C ARG A 170 17.14 16.93 -0.98
N PRO A 171 17.07 17.69 -2.10
CA PRO A 171 15.91 17.72 -2.98
C PRO A 171 15.45 16.33 -3.42
N ILE A 172 14.12 16.12 -3.45
CA ILE A 172 13.53 14.83 -3.84
C ILE A 172 13.90 14.44 -5.29
N GLU A 173 14.08 15.39 -6.19
CA GLU A 173 14.51 15.13 -7.57
C GLU A 173 15.86 14.41 -7.68
N GLN A 174 16.69 14.46 -6.62
CA GLN A 174 17.98 13.76 -6.54
C GLN A 174 17.86 12.35 -5.94
N MET A 175 16.65 11.91 -5.63
CA MET A 175 16.38 10.59 -5.05
C MET A 175 15.94 9.58 -6.11
N SER A 176 16.34 8.31 -5.93
CA SER A 176 15.81 7.21 -6.74
C SER A 176 14.30 7.06 -6.55
N ARG A 177 13.62 6.43 -7.51
CA ARG A 177 12.17 6.14 -7.42
C ARG A 177 11.83 5.39 -6.11
N GLY A 178 12.64 4.37 -5.74
CA GLY A 178 12.44 3.65 -4.48
C GLY A 178 12.56 4.53 -3.24
N MET A 179 13.48 5.49 -3.22
CA MET A 179 13.57 6.45 -2.13
C MET A 179 12.38 7.40 -2.09
N GLN A 180 11.91 7.88 -3.25
CA GLN A 180 10.71 8.72 -3.34
C GLN A 180 9.47 7.97 -2.83
N GLN A 181 9.33 6.69 -3.16
CA GLN A 181 8.24 5.85 -2.66
C GLN A 181 8.26 5.70 -1.14
N LYS A 182 9.44 5.49 -0.54
CA LYS A 182 9.61 5.47 0.91
C LYS A 182 9.20 6.79 1.57
N VAL A 183 9.51 7.94 0.95
CA VAL A 183 9.06 9.25 1.42
C VAL A 183 7.54 9.39 1.31
N ALA A 184 6.90 8.83 0.26
CA ALA A 184 5.45 8.82 0.11
C ALA A 184 4.77 8.01 1.22
N ILE A 185 5.31 6.84 1.55
CA ILE A 185 4.85 6.00 2.66
C ILE A 185 5.01 6.77 3.99
N ALA A 186 6.17 7.40 4.22
CA ALA A 186 6.40 8.20 5.41
C ALA A 186 5.37 9.34 5.53
N ARG A 187 5.05 10.03 4.42
CA ARG A 187 4.03 11.07 4.38
C ARG A 187 2.65 10.56 4.78
N ALA A 188 2.26 9.39 4.26
CA ALA A 188 0.97 8.79 4.58
C ALA A 188 0.85 8.41 6.06
N LEU A 189 1.94 8.00 6.68
CA LEU A 189 1.97 7.58 8.09
C LEU A 189 2.02 8.72 9.10
N LEU A 190 2.38 9.95 8.70
CA LEU A 190 2.41 11.10 9.61
C LEU A 190 1.08 11.37 10.31
N THR A 191 -0.03 11.07 9.64
CA THR A 191 -1.38 11.24 10.21
C THR A 191 -1.83 10.06 11.05
N SER A 192 -1.00 9.02 11.19
CA SER A 192 -1.34 7.78 11.90
C SER A 192 -2.70 7.21 11.45
N PRO A 193 -2.89 6.91 10.15
CA PRO A 193 -4.16 6.43 9.64
C PRO A 193 -4.51 5.09 10.26
N THR A 194 -5.81 4.86 10.51
CA THR A 194 -6.31 3.57 11.00
C THR A 194 -6.42 2.54 9.87
N LEU A 195 -6.67 3.01 8.63
CA LEU A 195 -6.62 2.22 7.40
C LEU A 195 -5.63 2.86 6.42
N LEU A 196 -4.61 2.11 6.04
CA LEU A 196 -3.61 2.52 5.04
C LEU A 196 -3.90 1.83 3.71
N LEU A 197 -3.99 2.63 2.65
CA LEU A 197 -4.23 2.17 1.29
C LEU A 197 -2.94 2.32 0.48
N LEU A 198 -2.36 1.22 0.02
CA LEU A 198 -1.12 1.17 -0.74
C LEU A 198 -1.42 0.74 -2.18
N ASP A 199 -1.32 1.67 -3.12
CA ASP A 199 -1.59 1.41 -4.54
C ASP A 199 -0.27 1.06 -5.22
N GLU A 200 -0.02 -0.22 -5.45
CA GLU A 200 1.19 -0.79 -6.05
C GLU A 200 2.50 -0.27 -5.40
N PRO A 201 2.70 -0.49 -4.10
CA PRO A 201 3.73 0.21 -3.32
C PRO A 201 5.17 -0.12 -3.73
N THR A 202 5.40 -1.21 -4.45
CA THR A 202 6.74 -1.68 -4.82
C THR A 202 6.99 -1.70 -6.33
N THR A 203 6.00 -1.32 -7.15
CA THR A 203 6.11 -1.33 -8.62
C THR A 203 7.21 -0.38 -9.11
N GLY A 204 8.08 -0.92 -9.97
CA GLY A 204 9.20 -0.18 -10.55
C GLY A 204 10.32 0.15 -9.56
N LEU A 205 10.38 -0.51 -8.40
CA LEU A 205 11.49 -0.38 -7.46
C LEU A 205 12.59 -1.41 -7.72
N ASP A 206 13.82 -1.02 -7.42
CA ASP A 206 14.93 -1.97 -7.38
C ASP A 206 14.71 -3.04 -6.28
N PRO A 207 15.31 -4.25 -6.40
CA PRO A 207 15.05 -5.36 -5.49
C PRO A 207 15.28 -5.02 -4.01
N ARG A 208 16.27 -4.18 -3.70
CA ARG A 208 16.57 -3.78 -2.34
C ARG A 208 15.51 -2.84 -1.78
N SER A 209 15.12 -1.83 -2.56
CA SER A 209 14.05 -0.90 -2.17
C SER A 209 12.73 -1.61 -1.98
N LYS A 210 12.42 -2.61 -2.85
CA LYS A 210 11.23 -3.47 -2.73
C LYS A 210 11.24 -4.21 -1.39
N LEU A 211 12.32 -4.90 -1.05
CA LEU A 211 12.46 -5.61 0.23
C LEU A 211 12.33 -4.69 1.44
N ASP A 212 12.95 -3.50 1.40
CA ASP A 212 12.86 -2.52 2.49
C ASP A 212 11.41 -2.07 2.72
N VAL A 213 10.64 -1.83 1.64
CA VAL A 213 9.21 -1.45 1.73
C VAL A 213 8.38 -2.62 2.26
N GLN A 214 8.59 -3.83 1.76
CA GLN A 214 7.87 -5.03 2.21
C GLN A 214 8.10 -5.31 3.69
N SER A 215 9.37 -5.31 4.13
CA SER A 215 9.71 -5.51 5.54
C SER A 215 9.12 -4.43 6.45
N PHE A 216 9.01 -3.20 5.95
CA PHE A 216 8.35 -2.13 6.70
C PHE A 216 6.82 -2.33 6.81
N ILE A 217 6.17 -2.85 5.77
CA ILE A 217 4.73 -3.20 5.82
C ILE A 217 4.50 -4.34 6.84
N GLU A 218 5.36 -5.36 6.86
CA GLU A 218 5.32 -6.44 7.85
C GLU A 218 5.47 -5.88 9.27
N GLU A 219 6.43 -4.99 9.49
CA GLU A 219 6.63 -4.33 10.78
C GLU A 219 5.41 -3.51 11.22
N LEU A 220 4.75 -2.80 10.30
CA LEU A 220 3.53 -2.04 10.59
C LEU A 220 2.40 -2.96 11.06
N ARG A 221 2.24 -4.12 10.43
CA ARG A 221 1.25 -5.13 10.83
C ARG A 221 1.51 -5.64 12.24
N GLU A 222 2.76 -6.03 12.53
CA GLU A 222 3.13 -6.68 13.78
C GLU A 222 3.15 -5.73 14.99
N THR A 223 3.60 -4.50 14.78
CA THR A 223 3.87 -3.58 15.90
C THR A 223 2.79 -2.52 16.12
N HIS A 224 1.93 -2.27 15.14
CA HIS A 224 1.02 -1.12 15.17
C HIS A 224 -0.46 -1.49 15.00
N ASP A 225 -0.79 -2.78 14.86
CA ASP A 225 -2.16 -3.25 14.58
C ASP A 225 -2.79 -2.47 13.37
N ALA A 226 -1.92 -2.16 12.39
CA ALA A 226 -2.31 -1.38 11.25
C ALA A 226 -3.18 -2.21 10.30
N THR A 227 -4.33 -1.67 9.91
CA THR A 227 -5.14 -2.26 8.86
C THR A 227 -4.64 -1.74 7.50
N ILE A 228 -4.36 -2.63 6.57
CA ILE A 228 -3.75 -2.26 5.29
C ILE A 228 -4.51 -2.92 4.14
N VAL A 229 -4.87 -2.14 3.13
CA VAL A 229 -5.23 -2.64 1.80
C VAL A 229 -4.08 -2.33 0.87
N LEU A 230 -3.56 -3.32 0.17
CA LEU A 230 -2.57 -3.09 -0.88
C LEU A 230 -3.05 -3.66 -2.21
N THR A 231 -2.80 -2.92 -3.29
CA THR A 231 -2.95 -3.45 -4.63
C THR A 231 -1.59 -3.88 -5.15
N THR A 232 -1.55 -4.97 -5.88
CA THR A 232 -0.34 -5.46 -6.54
C THR A 232 -0.68 -6.34 -7.74
N HIS A 233 0.26 -6.44 -8.66
CA HIS A 233 0.30 -7.48 -9.70
C HIS A 233 1.42 -8.50 -9.41
N ASP A 234 2.14 -8.35 -8.30
CA ASP A 234 3.22 -9.24 -7.91
C ASP A 234 2.71 -10.33 -6.94
N LEU A 235 2.69 -11.56 -7.43
CA LEU A 235 2.21 -12.74 -6.69
C LEU A 235 3.02 -13.01 -5.43
N ALA A 236 4.36 -12.88 -5.52
CA ALA A 236 5.24 -13.11 -4.38
C ALA A 236 5.04 -12.04 -3.30
N GLU A 237 4.77 -10.80 -3.68
CA GLU A 237 4.41 -9.74 -2.73
C GLU A 237 3.08 -10.02 -2.05
N ALA A 238 2.05 -10.40 -2.83
CA ALA A 238 0.74 -10.75 -2.29
C ALA A 238 0.83 -11.92 -1.29
N GLU A 239 1.54 -12.99 -1.65
CA GLU A 239 1.74 -14.16 -0.80
C GLU A 239 2.50 -13.84 0.48
N ARG A 240 3.51 -12.97 0.40
CA ARG A 240 4.35 -12.59 1.54
C ARG A 240 3.62 -11.70 2.54
N LEU A 241 2.87 -10.71 2.04
CA LEU A 241 2.35 -9.62 2.89
C LEU A 241 0.91 -9.83 3.33
N CYS A 242 0.09 -10.49 2.52
CA CYS A 242 -1.36 -10.50 2.70
C CYS A 242 -1.84 -11.72 3.47
N GLY A 243 -2.65 -11.49 4.50
CA GLY A 243 -3.41 -12.55 5.17
C GLY A 243 -4.61 -13.01 4.35
N ARG A 244 -5.11 -12.15 3.46
CA ARG A 244 -6.22 -12.40 2.55
C ARG A 244 -5.97 -11.74 1.21
N ILE A 245 -6.39 -12.38 0.12
CA ILE A 245 -6.21 -11.88 -1.25
C ILE A 245 -7.56 -11.94 -1.97
N THR A 246 -7.96 -10.81 -2.56
CA THR A 246 -9.04 -10.73 -3.54
C THR A 246 -8.43 -10.67 -4.93
N ILE A 247 -8.77 -11.61 -5.81
CA ILE A 247 -8.38 -11.56 -7.23
C ILE A 247 -9.43 -10.78 -8.00
N LEU A 248 -8.99 -9.68 -8.61
CA LEU A 248 -9.81 -8.79 -9.42
C LEU A 248 -9.48 -8.99 -10.90
N ASN A 249 -10.48 -9.34 -11.70
CA ASN A 249 -10.37 -9.47 -13.15
C ASN A 249 -11.53 -8.76 -13.85
N ASP A 250 -11.24 -7.90 -14.82
CA ASP A 250 -12.23 -7.12 -15.59
C ASP A 250 -13.27 -6.42 -14.68
N GLY A 251 -12.80 -5.82 -13.58
CA GLY A 251 -13.62 -5.12 -12.61
C GLY A 251 -14.47 -6.01 -11.69
N LYS A 252 -14.26 -7.33 -11.67
CA LYS A 252 -15.03 -8.29 -10.86
C LYS A 252 -14.12 -9.05 -9.92
N VAL A 253 -14.62 -9.39 -8.75
CA VAL A 253 -14.00 -10.36 -7.86
C VAL A 253 -14.23 -11.75 -8.43
N VAL A 254 -13.15 -12.47 -8.74
CA VAL A 254 -13.21 -13.84 -9.29
C VAL A 254 -12.82 -14.90 -8.26
N ALA A 255 -12.03 -14.54 -7.25
CA ALA A 255 -11.71 -15.38 -6.10
C ALA A 255 -11.30 -14.52 -4.90
N GLU A 256 -11.56 -14.99 -3.68
CA GLU A 256 -11.12 -14.35 -2.46
C GLU A 256 -10.91 -15.39 -1.36
N ASP A 257 -9.70 -15.47 -0.80
CA ASP A 257 -9.36 -16.25 0.39
C ASP A 257 -7.96 -15.87 0.91
N SER A 258 -7.49 -16.60 1.94
CA SER A 258 -6.07 -16.60 2.29
C SER A 258 -5.22 -17.15 1.14
N PRO A 259 -3.91 -16.84 1.05
CA PRO A 259 -3.03 -17.42 0.03
C PRO A 259 -3.12 -18.94 -0.04
N GLU A 260 -3.11 -19.62 1.10
CA GLU A 260 -3.23 -21.06 1.19
C GLU A 260 -4.63 -21.58 0.84
N GLY A 261 -5.69 -20.83 1.21
CA GLY A 261 -7.06 -21.11 0.81
C GLY A 261 -7.23 -21.08 -0.71
N LEU A 262 -6.73 -20.04 -1.37
CA LEU A 262 -6.77 -19.90 -2.82
C LEU A 262 -6.07 -21.09 -3.52
N LYS A 263 -4.87 -21.48 -3.08
CA LYS A 263 -4.16 -22.65 -3.62
C LYS A 263 -4.96 -23.94 -3.45
N THR A 264 -5.65 -24.07 -2.31
CA THR A 264 -6.49 -25.25 -2.02
C THR A 264 -7.67 -25.36 -2.99
N LEU A 265 -8.26 -24.22 -3.42
CA LEU A 265 -9.39 -24.20 -4.37
C LEU A 265 -9.09 -24.83 -5.74
N ILE A 266 -7.82 -24.86 -6.13
CA ILE A 266 -7.40 -25.38 -7.46
C ILE A 266 -6.57 -26.66 -7.37
N ARG A 267 -6.35 -27.21 -6.18
CA ARG A 267 -5.45 -28.35 -5.94
C ARG A 267 -5.72 -29.54 -6.86
N ASP A 268 -6.98 -29.82 -7.14
CA ASP A 268 -7.39 -30.95 -8.01
C ASP A 268 -7.31 -30.62 -9.51
N ARG A 269 -6.87 -29.41 -9.87
CA ARG A 269 -6.79 -28.94 -11.26
C ARG A 269 -5.36 -28.79 -11.77
N VAL A 270 -4.36 -28.97 -10.91
CA VAL A 270 -2.94 -28.81 -11.24
C VAL A 270 -2.15 -30.05 -10.85
N ASP A 271 -1.10 -30.36 -11.62
CA ASP A 271 -0.18 -31.44 -11.34
C ASP A 271 0.92 -30.91 -10.38
N GLY A 272 0.89 -31.35 -9.12
CA GLY A 272 1.86 -30.94 -8.10
C GLY A 272 1.32 -29.92 -7.09
N PRO A 273 2.21 -29.24 -6.32
CA PRO A 273 1.80 -28.22 -5.37
C PRO A 273 1.30 -26.97 -6.11
N ALA A 274 0.04 -26.59 -5.85
CA ALA A 274 -0.57 -25.39 -6.43
C ALA A 274 0.15 -24.10 -5.99
N THR A 275 0.36 -23.17 -6.90
CA THR A 275 0.93 -21.84 -6.69
C THR A 275 -0.14 -20.76 -6.81
N LEU A 276 0.16 -19.52 -6.36
CA LEU A 276 -0.74 -18.38 -6.63
C LEU A 276 -0.81 -18.04 -8.13
N GLU A 277 0.23 -18.36 -8.91
CA GLU A 277 0.22 -18.18 -10.35
C GLU A 277 -0.79 -19.14 -11.01
N ASP A 278 -0.82 -20.42 -10.61
CA ASP A 278 -1.83 -21.37 -11.07
C ASP A 278 -3.25 -20.92 -10.72
N VAL A 279 -3.43 -20.36 -9.52
CA VAL A 279 -4.71 -19.75 -9.10
C VAL A 279 -5.09 -18.62 -10.04
N PHE A 280 -4.17 -17.68 -10.26
CA PHE A 280 -4.43 -16.52 -11.10
C PHE A 280 -4.79 -16.95 -12.53
N MET A 281 -3.99 -17.81 -13.14
CA MET A 281 -4.26 -18.38 -14.47
C MET A 281 -5.60 -19.11 -14.55
N THR A 282 -5.95 -19.89 -13.53
CA THR A 282 -7.21 -20.64 -13.49
C THR A 282 -8.43 -19.72 -13.51
N TYR A 283 -8.39 -18.59 -12.79
CA TYR A 283 -9.53 -17.69 -12.65
C TYR A 283 -9.57 -16.55 -13.67
N THR A 284 -8.43 -16.17 -14.26
CA THR A 284 -8.35 -15.05 -15.23
C THR A 284 -8.17 -15.51 -16.67
N GLY A 285 -7.67 -16.72 -16.88
CA GLY A 285 -7.35 -17.27 -18.20
C GLY A 285 -6.08 -16.72 -18.84
N ARG A 286 -5.27 -15.92 -18.10
CA ARG A 286 -4.00 -15.32 -18.58
C ARG A 286 -2.97 -15.25 -17.46
N SER A 287 -1.69 -15.15 -17.84
CA SER A 287 -0.60 -14.86 -16.92
C SER A 287 -0.58 -13.36 -16.58
N LEU A 288 -0.01 -12.99 -15.40
CA LEU A 288 0.27 -11.60 -15.08
C LEU A 288 1.39 -11.02 -15.94
N ASP A 289 2.27 -11.86 -16.48
CA ASP A 289 3.39 -11.46 -17.34
C ASP A 289 2.95 -11.09 -18.75
N ASP A 290 1.81 -11.61 -19.23
CA ASP A 290 1.27 -11.31 -20.58
C ASP A 290 0.90 -9.81 -20.73
N ASP A 291 0.63 -9.11 -19.62
CA ASP A 291 0.25 -7.68 -19.63
C ASP A 291 1.45 -6.72 -19.77
N ILE A 292 2.70 -7.20 -19.59
CA ILE A 292 3.91 -6.37 -19.70
C ILE A 292 4.24 -6.10 -21.17
N GLU A 293 3.91 -7.05 -22.07
CA GLU A 293 4.19 -6.92 -23.50
C GLU A 293 3.19 -6.02 -24.25
N GLU A 294 1.96 -5.84 -23.75
CA GLU A 294 0.95 -5.00 -24.39
C GLU A 294 1.16 -3.49 -24.11
N ASP A 295 1.66 -3.10 -22.92
CA ASP A 295 1.93 -1.69 -22.58
C ASP A 295 3.13 -1.13 -23.36
N ASP A 296 4.13 -1.95 -23.71
CA ASP A 296 5.29 -1.54 -24.52
C ASP A 296 4.94 -1.40 -26.02
N ALA A 297 3.81 -1.95 -26.47
CA ALA A 297 3.39 -1.91 -27.88
C ALA A 297 2.46 -0.73 -28.23
N GLU A 298 1.89 -0.02 -27.24
CA GLU A 298 1.04 1.17 -27.47
C GLU A 298 1.81 2.52 -27.45
N ASP A 299 3.11 2.51 -27.10
CA ASP A 299 3.96 3.72 -27.08
C ASP A 299 4.84 3.93 -28.33
N ASP A 300 4.69 3.10 -29.39
CA ASP A 300 5.29 3.27 -30.73
C ASP A 300 4.18 3.76 -31.71
#